data_d376b646b5add18d91e737afd5dfbdd9
#
_entry.id   d376b646b5add18d91e737afd5dfbdd9
#
_cell.length_a   1.000
_cell.length_b   1.000
_cell.length_c   1.000
_cell.angle_alpha   90.00
_cell.angle_beta   90.00
_cell.angle_gamma   90.00
#
_symmetry.space_group_name_H-M   'P 1'
#
loop_
_entity.id
_entity.type
_entity.pdbx_description
1 polymer ?
#
loop_
_entity_poly.entity_id
_entity_poly.type
_entity_poly.pdbx_seq_one_letter_code
_entity_poly.pdbx_strand_id
1 'polypeptide(L)'
;MSGEVIVKNKGGSKSMLSFFVTAALVLVVMLPMAHVMKGLLEKGTMTQIGFAILIPVLIVLLRPEMEKLLSGGRKEPVRMIPWSIQNRILTLGETEIPMKTIKMVYCWQKNGSWTINIETTGKNQLLHSAEGAEAEDSIQSLYDLVDALGYRSQWKEL
;
A
#
# COMPACT_ATOMS: atom_id res chain seq x y z
N MET A 1 18.02 -18.09 16.32
CA MET A 1 17.25 -16.87 16.60
C MET A 1 15.92 -16.98 15.90
N SER A 2 14.83 -16.56 16.54
CA SER A 2 13.48 -16.61 15.97
C SER A 2 12.64 -15.51 16.60
N GLY A 3 11.62 -15.07 15.86
CA GLY A 3 10.67 -14.05 16.30
C GLY A 3 9.50 -13.94 15.31
N GLU A 4 8.70 -12.91 15.50
CA GLU A 4 7.58 -12.58 14.61
C GLU A 4 7.71 -11.13 14.14
N VAL A 5 7.38 -10.89 12.88
CA VAL A 5 7.34 -9.54 12.32
C VAL A 5 5.88 -9.17 12.05
N ILE A 6 5.47 -8.04 12.59
CA ILE A 6 4.14 -7.47 12.39
C ILE A 6 4.22 -6.54 11.17
N VAL A 7 3.57 -6.91 10.08
CA VAL A 7 3.60 -6.15 8.83
C VAL A 7 2.20 -5.76 8.36
N LYS A 8 2.15 -4.66 7.64
CA LYS A 8 0.96 -4.23 6.92
C LYS A 8 0.62 -5.26 5.83
N ASN A 9 -0.61 -5.76 5.83
CA ASN A 9 -1.06 -6.65 4.78
C ASN A 9 -1.28 -5.84 3.50
N LYS A 10 -0.51 -6.10 2.48
CA LYS A 10 -0.64 -5.45 1.17
C LYS A 10 -1.94 -5.92 0.49
N GLY A 11 -3.07 -5.33 0.90
CA GLY A 11 -4.39 -5.60 0.33
C GLY A 11 -4.46 -5.17 -1.14
N GLY A 12 -4.08 -6.06 -2.03
CA GLY A 12 -3.98 -5.78 -3.47
C GLY A 12 -5.31 -5.54 -4.20
N SER A 13 -6.45 -5.67 -3.52
CA SER A 13 -7.78 -5.58 -4.15
C SER A 13 -8.54 -4.27 -3.87
N LYS A 14 -8.18 -3.54 -2.80
CA LYS A 14 -8.98 -2.37 -2.36
C LYS A 14 -8.91 -1.18 -3.31
N SER A 15 -7.78 -0.96 -3.97
CA SER A 15 -7.59 0.15 -4.91
C SER A 15 -8.50 0.03 -6.15
N MET A 16 -8.74 -1.19 -6.61
CA MET A 16 -9.64 -1.43 -7.74
C MET A 16 -11.11 -1.25 -7.36
N LEU A 17 -11.52 -1.77 -6.20
CA LEU A 17 -12.87 -1.61 -5.69
C LEU A 17 -13.21 -0.13 -5.45
N SER A 18 -12.31 0.62 -4.83
CA SER A 18 -12.43 2.06 -4.61
C SER A 18 -12.61 2.82 -5.92
N PHE A 19 -11.84 2.48 -6.95
CA PHE A 19 -11.97 3.07 -8.27
C PHE A 19 -13.36 2.82 -8.88
N PHE A 20 -13.86 1.58 -8.85
CA PHE A 20 -15.16 1.25 -9.39
C PHE A 20 -16.32 1.92 -8.63
N VAL A 21 -16.23 1.97 -7.29
CA VAL A 21 -17.24 2.64 -6.45
C VAL A 21 -17.25 4.15 -6.72
N THR A 22 -16.08 4.78 -6.84
CA THR A 22 -15.99 6.21 -7.17
C THR A 22 -16.53 6.50 -8.56
N ALA A 23 -16.17 5.68 -9.54
CA ALA A 23 -16.66 5.81 -10.91
C ALA A 23 -18.20 5.65 -10.99
N ALA A 24 -18.74 4.64 -10.28
CA ALA A 24 -20.20 4.43 -10.22
C ALA A 24 -20.91 5.61 -9.57
N LEU A 25 -20.38 6.17 -8.49
CA LEU A 25 -20.95 7.31 -7.78
C LEU A 25 -20.92 8.57 -8.63
N VAL A 26 -19.84 8.83 -9.34
CA VAL A 26 -19.74 9.95 -10.30
C VAL A 26 -20.75 9.79 -11.41
N LEU A 27 -20.92 8.58 -11.97
CA LEU A 27 -21.91 8.31 -13.02
C LEU A 27 -23.35 8.52 -12.52
N VAL A 28 -23.67 8.06 -11.31
CA VAL A 28 -25.01 8.24 -10.71
C VAL A 28 -25.36 9.71 -10.50
N VAL A 29 -24.38 10.55 -10.18
CA VAL A 29 -24.59 12.00 -10.01
C VAL A 29 -24.64 12.71 -11.38
N MET A 30 -23.77 12.32 -12.32
CA MET A 30 -23.65 13.00 -13.61
C MET A 30 -24.76 12.67 -14.60
N LEU A 31 -25.34 11.45 -14.55
CA LEU A 31 -26.43 11.06 -15.45
C LEU A 31 -27.68 11.95 -15.29
N PRO A 32 -28.21 12.20 -14.07
CA PRO A 32 -29.33 13.13 -13.89
C PRO A 32 -28.96 14.56 -14.24
N MET A 33 -27.75 15.02 -13.91
CA MET A 33 -27.30 16.36 -14.32
C MET A 33 -27.23 16.50 -15.84
N ALA A 34 -26.73 15.51 -16.55
CA ALA A 34 -26.72 15.50 -18.01
C ALA A 34 -28.13 15.54 -18.61
N HIS A 35 -29.12 14.88 -17.96
CA HIS A 35 -30.49 14.89 -18.38
C HIS A 35 -31.15 16.29 -18.20
N VAL A 36 -30.91 16.92 -17.05
CA VAL A 36 -31.39 18.30 -16.78
C VAL A 36 -30.71 19.31 -17.70
N MET A 37 -29.43 19.09 -18.05
CA MET A 37 -28.67 19.99 -18.94
C MET A 37 -28.81 19.64 -20.44
N LYS A 38 -29.68 18.72 -20.82
CA LYS A 38 -29.85 18.27 -22.22
C LYS A 38 -30.05 19.41 -23.20
N GLY A 39 -30.79 20.46 -22.80
CA GLY A 39 -30.96 21.67 -23.58
C GLY A 39 -29.71 22.54 -23.75
N LEU A 40 -28.68 22.37 -22.88
CA LEU A 40 -27.38 23.04 -23.00
C LEU A 40 -26.40 22.21 -23.84
N LEU A 41 -26.54 20.88 -23.82
CA LEU A 41 -25.69 19.95 -24.58
C LEU A 41 -26.04 19.95 -26.10
N GLU A 42 -27.26 20.34 -26.46
CA GLU A 42 -27.68 20.46 -27.87
C GLU A 42 -27.03 21.68 -28.57
N LYS A 43 -26.43 22.61 -27.80
CA LYS A 43 -25.90 23.89 -28.34
C LYS A 43 -24.41 23.87 -28.71
N GLY A 44 -23.67 22.77 -28.57
CA GLY A 44 -22.31 22.76 -29.09
C GLY A 44 -21.40 21.65 -28.65
N THR A 45 -20.52 21.22 -29.54
CA THR A 45 -19.42 20.27 -29.36
C THR A 45 -18.50 20.62 -28.18
N MET A 46 -18.32 21.89 -27.85
CA MET A 46 -17.50 22.36 -26.72
C MET A 46 -17.99 21.85 -25.36
N THR A 47 -19.32 21.75 -25.19
CA THR A 47 -19.92 21.29 -23.93
C THR A 47 -19.72 19.77 -23.74
N GLN A 48 -19.78 19.01 -24.82
CA GLN A 48 -19.54 17.55 -24.80
C GLN A 48 -18.08 17.23 -24.47
N ILE A 49 -17.14 17.99 -25.04
CA ILE A 49 -15.69 17.86 -24.74
C ILE A 49 -15.43 18.23 -23.29
N GLY A 50 -16.07 19.30 -22.78
CA GLY A 50 -15.95 19.72 -21.38
C GLY A 50 -16.35 18.59 -20.40
N PHE A 51 -17.47 17.91 -20.66
CA PHE A 51 -17.92 16.79 -19.83
C PHE A 51 -17.01 15.56 -19.96
N ALA A 52 -16.50 15.26 -21.16
CA ALA A 52 -15.59 14.15 -21.38
C ALA A 52 -14.26 14.30 -20.59
N ILE A 53 -13.83 15.53 -20.33
CA ILE A 53 -12.65 15.84 -19.53
C ILE A 53 -13.00 15.93 -18.03
N LEU A 54 -14.14 16.51 -17.69
CA LEU A 54 -14.53 16.78 -16.30
C LEU A 54 -14.76 15.47 -15.51
N ILE A 55 -15.37 14.46 -16.13
CA ILE A 55 -15.67 13.17 -15.47
C ILE A 55 -14.38 12.47 -14.99
N PRO A 56 -13.37 12.21 -15.81
CA PRO A 56 -12.13 11.59 -15.36
C PRO A 56 -11.40 12.44 -14.29
N VAL A 57 -11.41 13.76 -14.44
CA VAL A 57 -10.79 14.65 -13.45
C VAL A 57 -11.48 14.55 -12.09
N LEU A 58 -12.82 14.53 -12.06
CA LEU A 58 -13.61 14.34 -10.84
C LEU A 58 -13.35 12.98 -10.19
N ILE A 59 -13.25 11.91 -10.97
CA ILE A 59 -12.92 10.57 -10.47
C ILE A 59 -11.54 10.58 -9.80
N VAL A 60 -10.55 11.20 -10.42
CA VAL A 60 -9.19 11.28 -9.87
C VAL A 60 -9.15 12.12 -8.58
N LEU A 61 -9.87 13.26 -8.54
CA LEU A 61 -9.91 14.14 -7.37
C LEU A 61 -10.68 13.54 -6.18
N LEU A 62 -11.78 12.84 -6.44
CA LEU A 62 -12.61 12.24 -5.39
C LEU A 62 -12.06 10.90 -4.87
N ARG A 63 -11.22 10.24 -5.64
CA ARG A 63 -10.65 8.94 -5.28
C ARG A 63 -10.02 8.90 -3.89
N PRO A 64 -9.10 9.83 -3.49
CA PRO A 64 -8.47 9.78 -2.17
C PRO A 64 -9.46 9.97 -1.02
N GLU A 65 -10.50 10.80 -1.20
CA GLU A 65 -11.53 10.97 -0.19
C GLU A 65 -12.44 9.74 -0.08
N MET A 66 -12.77 9.11 -1.20
CA MET A 66 -13.52 7.85 -1.21
C MET A 66 -12.71 6.69 -0.62
N GLU A 67 -11.40 6.65 -0.83
CA GLU A 67 -10.53 5.69 -0.17
C GLU A 67 -10.53 5.87 1.35
N LYS A 68 -10.51 7.10 1.85
CA LYS A 68 -10.63 7.40 3.29
C LYS A 68 -12.00 6.99 3.85
N LEU A 69 -13.09 7.27 3.15
CA LEU A 69 -14.44 6.91 3.54
C LEU A 69 -14.67 5.40 3.53
N LEU A 70 -14.19 4.70 2.50
CA LEU A 70 -14.31 3.25 2.39
C LEU A 70 -13.37 2.50 3.33
N SER A 71 -12.21 3.08 3.65
CA SER A 71 -11.32 2.56 4.68
C SER A 71 -11.86 2.79 6.10
N GLY A 72 -12.80 3.73 6.28
CA GLY A 72 -13.70 3.93 7.42
C GLY A 72 -13.15 3.57 8.79
N GLY A 73 -11.95 4.05 9.17
CA GLY A 73 -11.34 3.72 10.46
C GLY A 73 -11.08 2.22 10.69
N ARG A 74 -11.28 1.36 9.70
CA ARG A 74 -10.89 -0.04 9.82
C ARG A 74 -9.37 -0.09 9.88
N LYS A 75 -8.85 -0.53 11.02
CA LYS A 75 -7.45 -0.90 11.19
C LYS A 75 -7.04 -1.72 9.95
N GLU A 76 -5.99 -1.29 9.28
CA GLU A 76 -5.46 -2.09 8.16
C GLU A 76 -5.14 -3.47 8.70
N PRO A 77 -5.54 -4.54 7.98
CA PRO A 77 -5.30 -5.89 8.46
C PRO A 77 -3.79 -6.09 8.60
N VAL A 78 -3.38 -6.33 9.82
CA VAL A 78 -2.00 -6.64 10.18
C VAL A 78 -1.78 -8.12 9.97
N ARG A 79 -0.63 -8.48 9.45
CA ARG A 79 -0.19 -9.85 9.30
C ARG A 79 1.06 -10.07 10.14
N MET A 80 1.02 -11.08 11.00
CA MET A 80 2.20 -11.58 11.70
C MET A 80 2.90 -12.58 10.80
N ILE A 81 4.18 -12.40 10.59
CA ILE A 81 5.03 -13.28 9.80
C ILE A 81 6.09 -13.85 10.74
N PRO A 82 6.06 -15.14 11.06
CA PRO A 82 7.11 -15.77 11.85
C PRO A 82 8.41 -15.77 11.05
N TRP A 83 9.52 -15.51 11.74
CA TRP A 83 10.86 -15.64 11.16
C TRP A 83 11.79 -16.45 12.05
N SER A 84 12.71 -17.13 11.44
CA SER A 84 13.79 -17.82 12.16
C SER A 84 15.08 -17.82 11.35
N ILE A 85 16.21 -17.79 12.06
CA ILE A 85 17.53 -17.96 11.45
C ILE A 85 18.14 -19.22 12.03
N GLN A 86 18.24 -20.25 11.20
CA GLN A 86 18.85 -21.53 11.53
C GLN A 86 19.75 -21.99 10.38
N ASN A 87 20.89 -22.57 10.71
CA ASN A 87 21.84 -23.13 9.72
C ASN A 87 22.20 -22.15 8.57
N ARG A 88 22.27 -20.85 8.87
CA ARG A 88 22.49 -19.78 7.86
C ARG A 88 21.38 -19.65 6.82
N ILE A 89 20.17 -20.05 7.16
CA ILE A 89 18.95 -19.84 6.37
C ILE A 89 18.03 -18.94 7.18
N LEU A 90 17.59 -17.83 6.59
CA LEU A 90 16.50 -17.00 7.08
C LEU A 90 15.20 -17.59 6.55
N THR A 91 14.32 -18.06 7.42
CA THR A 91 12.95 -18.43 7.09
C THR A 91 12.05 -17.25 7.44
N LEU A 92 11.28 -16.76 6.48
CA LEU A 92 10.34 -15.65 6.65
C LEU A 92 8.95 -16.11 6.18
N GLY A 93 8.11 -16.52 7.11
CA GLY A 93 6.86 -17.22 6.81
C GLY A 93 7.15 -18.53 6.06
N GLU A 94 6.68 -18.61 4.82
CA GLU A 94 6.90 -19.76 3.94
C GLU A 94 8.15 -19.61 3.04
N THR A 95 8.87 -18.51 3.14
CA THR A 95 10.00 -18.21 2.25
C THR A 95 11.32 -18.49 2.95
N GLU A 96 12.13 -19.35 2.37
CA GLU A 96 13.49 -19.64 2.81
C GLU A 96 14.51 -18.84 2.00
N ILE A 97 15.39 -18.13 2.69
CA ILE A 97 16.41 -17.24 2.11
C ILE A 97 17.77 -17.64 2.67
N PRO A 98 18.64 -18.28 1.89
CA PRO A 98 20.00 -18.55 2.34
C PRO A 98 20.73 -17.24 2.64
N MET A 99 21.31 -17.09 3.83
CA MET A 99 22.01 -15.87 4.27
C MET A 99 23.12 -15.44 3.30
N LYS A 100 23.74 -16.38 2.61
CA LYS A 100 24.75 -16.10 1.59
C LYS A 100 24.21 -15.36 0.35
N THR A 101 22.91 -15.45 0.08
CA THR A 101 22.26 -14.78 -1.04
C THR A 101 21.80 -13.37 -0.71
N ILE A 102 21.77 -13.01 0.57
CA ILE A 102 21.43 -11.67 1.01
C ILE A 102 22.62 -10.75 0.72
N LYS A 103 22.40 -9.77 -0.14
CA LYS A 103 23.40 -8.75 -0.50
C LYS A 103 23.39 -7.61 0.49
N MET A 104 22.20 -7.06 0.75
CA MET A 104 22.00 -5.88 1.54
C MET A 104 20.60 -5.88 2.16
N VAL A 105 20.46 -5.25 3.31
CA VAL A 105 19.16 -4.94 3.92
C VAL A 105 19.03 -3.43 4.00
N TYR A 106 18.07 -2.88 3.29
CA TYR A 106 17.76 -1.46 3.30
C TYR A 106 16.56 -1.21 4.19
N CYS A 107 16.68 -0.23 5.06
CA CYS A 107 15.61 0.22 5.93
C CYS A 107 15.39 1.71 5.71
N TRP A 108 14.17 2.12 5.42
CA TRP A 108 13.84 3.53 5.27
C TRP A 108 12.46 3.84 5.81
N GLN A 109 12.28 5.10 6.21
CA GLN A 109 11.02 5.64 6.65
C GLN A 109 10.44 6.54 5.57
N LYS A 110 9.14 6.42 5.32
CA LYS A 110 8.38 7.31 4.45
C LYS A 110 6.99 7.50 5.01
N ASN A 111 6.59 8.76 5.22
CA ASN A 111 5.26 9.13 5.74
C ASN A 111 4.90 8.41 7.05
N GLY A 112 5.87 8.24 7.96
CA GLY A 112 5.66 7.58 9.25
C GLY A 112 5.64 6.04 9.20
N SER A 113 5.71 5.43 8.02
CA SER A 113 5.79 3.97 7.85
C SER A 113 7.21 3.55 7.53
N TRP A 114 7.69 2.54 8.23
CA TRP A 114 9.00 1.91 7.97
C TRP A 114 8.87 0.83 6.91
N THR A 115 9.87 0.75 6.06
CA THR A 115 9.99 -0.28 5.03
C THR A 115 11.34 -0.94 5.12
N ILE A 116 11.35 -2.27 5.10
CA ILE A 116 12.56 -3.07 4.98
C ILE A 116 12.55 -3.77 3.63
N ASN A 117 13.67 -3.68 2.92
CA ASN A 117 13.93 -4.42 1.70
C ASN A 117 15.13 -5.34 1.91
N ILE A 118 14.89 -6.63 1.91
CA ILE A 118 15.95 -7.64 1.93
C ILE A 118 16.30 -7.94 0.47
N GLU A 119 17.41 -7.35 0.02
CA GLU A 119 17.92 -7.57 -1.33
C GLU A 119 18.68 -8.88 -1.41
N THR A 120 18.24 -9.76 -2.29
CA THR A 120 18.89 -11.05 -2.53
C THR A 120 19.38 -11.16 -3.98
N THR A 121 20.18 -12.17 -4.28
CA THR A 121 20.59 -12.46 -5.68
C THR A 121 19.43 -12.92 -6.55
N GLY A 122 18.30 -13.28 -5.95
CA GLY A 122 17.06 -13.67 -6.63
C GLY A 122 15.97 -12.63 -6.45
N LYS A 123 14.97 -12.96 -5.64
CA LYS A 123 13.78 -12.13 -5.43
C LYS A 123 13.92 -11.31 -4.14
N ASN A 124 13.73 -10.00 -4.23
CA ASN A 124 13.70 -9.11 -3.08
C ASN A 124 12.46 -9.32 -2.22
N GLN A 125 12.61 -9.17 -0.90
CA GLN A 125 11.52 -9.21 0.06
C GLN A 125 11.28 -7.81 0.63
N LEU A 126 10.06 -7.32 0.48
CA LEU A 126 9.63 -6.02 0.99
C LEU A 126 8.65 -6.21 2.15
N LEU A 127 9.00 -5.64 3.30
CA LEU A 127 8.19 -5.63 4.52
C LEU A 127 7.86 -4.18 4.87
N HIS A 128 6.61 -3.90 5.18
CA HIS A 128 6.15 -2.57 5.57
C HIS A 128 5.60 -2.62 6.99
N SER A 129 5.96 -1.66 7.83
CA SER A 129 5.38 -1.56 9.17
C SER A 129 3.88 -1.35 9.12
N ALA A 130 3.19 -1.80 10.15
CA ALA A 130 1.81 -1.44 10.40
C ALA A 130 1.70 0.05 10.74
N GLU A 131 0.50 0.60 10.64
CA GLU A 131 0.18 1.98 10.97
C GLU A 131 -0.84 2.01 12.12
N GLY A 132 -0.97 3.15 12.79
CA GLY A 132 -1.95 3.32 13.87
C GLY A 132 -1.52 2.70 15.19
N ALA A 133 -2.43 2.01 15.88
CA ALA A 133 -2.20 1.49 17.23
C ALA A 133 -1.11 0.42 17.33
N GLU A 134 -0.82 -0.26 16.24
CA GLU A 134 0.18 -1.35 16.17
C GLU A 134 1.51 -0.90 15.54
N ALA A 135 1.66 0.40 15.28
CA ALA A 135 2.84 0.94 14.61
C ALA A 135 4.12 0.72 15.42
N GLU A 136 4.07 0.94 16.72
CA GLU A 136 5.23 0.84 17.61
C GLU A 136 5.72 -0.61 17.73
N ASP A 137 4.81 -1.55 18.00
CA ASP A 137 5.13 -2.98 18.07
C ASP A 137 5.63 -3.50 16.72
N SER A 138 5.03 -3.03 15.63
CA SER A 138 5.45 -3.38 14.29
C SER A 138 6.86 -2.90 13.97
N ILE A 139 7.17 -1.65 14.31
CA ILE A 139 8.50 -1.07 14.13
C ILE A 139 9.53 -1.85 14.97
N GLN A 140 9.22 -2.12 16.23
CA GLN A 140 10.11 -2.90 17.10
C GLN A 140 10.37 -4.29 16.52
N SER A 141 9.34 -4.98 16.06
CA SER A 141 9.48 -6.31 15.45
C SER A 141 10.34 -6.32 14.18
N LEU A 142 10.30 -5.23 13.41
CA LEU A 142 11.16 -5.02 12.25
C LEU A 142 12.62 -4.75 12.66
N TYR A 143 12.83 -3.98 13.72
CA TYR A 143 14.16 -3.76 14.28
C TYR A 143 14.78 -5.07 14.75
N ASP A 144 14.04 -5.91 15.46
CA ASP A 144 14.50 -7.21 15.94
C ASP A 144 14.95 -8.12 14.79
N LEU A 145 14.20 -8.13 13.69
CA LEU A 145 14.59 -8.87 12.48
C LEU A 145 15.88 -8.32 11.87
N VAL A 146 15.98 -7.00 11.73
CA VAL A 146 17.15 -6.34 11.12
C VAL A 146 18.39 -6.55 12.00
N ASP A 147 18.27 -6.44 13.32
CA ASP A 147 19.36 -6.69 14.25
C ASP A 147 19.85 -8.15 14.16
N ALA A 148 18.92 -9.10 14.07
CA ALA A 148 19.25 -10.51 13.87
C ALA A 148 19.98 -10.78 12.54
N LEU A 149 19.77 -9.96 11.50
CA LEU A 149 20.50 -10.03 10.22
C LEU A 149 21.91 -9.43 10.29
N GLY A 150 22.19 -8.62 11.31
CA GLY A 150 23.52 -8.13 11.67
C GLY A 150 24.07 -7.03 10.75
N TYR A 151 25.38 -7.01 10.57
CA TYR A 151 26.14 -5.93 9.94
C TYR A 151 25.81 -5.59 8.48
N ARG A 152 24.91 -6.33 7.82
CA ARG A 152 24.47 -6.09 6.45
C ARG A 152 23.29 -5.14 6.35
N SER A 153 22.79 -4.64 7.47
CA SER A 153 21.68 -3.69 7.50
C SER A 153 22.16 -2.25 7.31
N GLN A 154 21.45 -1.48 6.50
CA GLN A 154 21.64 -0.03 6.35
C GLN A 154 20.31 0.68 6.62
N TRP A 155 20.34 1.60 7.58
CA TRP A 155 19.19 2.45 7.92
C TRP A 155 19.30 3.78 7.19
N LYS A 156 18.24 4.21 6.56
CA LYS A 156 18.15 5.48 5.87
C LYS A 156 16.80 6.14 6.13
N GLU A 157 16.85 7.32 6.70
CA GLU A 157 15.70 8.23 6.72
C GLU A 157 15.64 8.98 5.39
N LEU A 158 14.47 8.99 4.76
CA LEU A 158 14.20 9.69 3.48
C LEU A 158 13.21 10.82 3.71
#